data_4738a5d326293675184bb4f8e7456a8d
#
_entry.id   4738a5d326293675184bb4f8e7456a8d
#
_cell.length_a   1.000
_cell.length_b   1.000
_cell.length_c   1.000
_cell.angle_alpha   90.00
_cell.angle_beta   90.00
_cell.angle_gamma   90.00
#
_symmetry.space_group_name_H-M   'P 1'
#
loop_
_entity.id
_entity.type
_entity.pdbx_description
1 polymer ?
#
loop_
_entity_poly.entity_id
_entity_poly.type
_entity_poly.pdbx_seq_one_letter_code
_entity_poly.pdbx_strand_id
1 'polypeptide(L)'
;PRIVATSFSICDKFRVLRSNERDQNYFYKYNGAKVNGNMISPTSILFTLLSNIASASEEQLYRINKAITAIGYELCISFRFKLQAVENKIMFDRVLNNFEIKAKDTTYVGKKFRQLNFDEKQVLYDFYEKIKENKDTISMDVDFTEEFDLETKKHNVYALYKLRQMGIVNLSQISFRRVSKDYVSCIDMSSGEFNMLATIISVASVAEQNVLVLMDEPEISQHPSWQMSIIDYLDKCLRGQSCHLMIATHSNFLVSDLPIRRSEVLHLYKDELNLIKAKRIKSNTYGWSAEEVLLKVFGLPTTRNRYLAGIVGELMEGISNNTMNIQEVQSKVCFLKEIVGNLNNLDPMKKIIETIVETFEE
;
A
#
# COMPACT_ATOMS: atom_id res chain seq x y z
N PRO A 1 -0.26 -23.78 -0.17
CA PRO A 1 -1.13 -22.61 -0.24
C PRO A 1 -0.84 -21.71 0.93
N ARG A 2 -0.76 -20.42 0.66
CA ARG A 2 -0.45 -19.43 1.69
C ARG A 2 -1.42 -18.29 1.56
N ILE A 3 -1.77 -17.69 2.68
CA ILE A 3 -2.55 -16.47 2.74
C ILE A 3 -1.61 -15.35 3.16
N VAL A 4 -1.52 -14.31 2.36
CA VAL A 4 -0.74 -13.11 2.66
C VAL A 4 -1.68 -11.92 2.75
N ALA A 5 -1.74 -11.29 3.93
CA ALA A 5 -2.47 -10.05 4.10
C ALA A 5 -1.50 -8.87 4.00
N THR A 6 -1.80 -7.90 3.15
CA THR A 6 -1.03 -6.68 2.99
C THR A 6 -1.95 -5.47 3.10
N SER A 7 -1.58 -4.51 3.93
CA SER A 7 -2.28 -3.24 4.06
C SER A 7 -1.37 -2.18 4.67
N PHE A 8 -1.50 -0.97 4.17
CA PHE A 8 -0.85 0.22 4.72
C PHE A 8 -1.86 1.15 5.39
N SER A 9 -3.10 0.70 5.54
CA SER A 9 -4.15 1.37 6.31
C SER A 9 -3.92 1.24 7.82
N ILE A 10 -4.15 2.33 8.54
CA ILE A 10 -4.13 2.36 10.02
C ILE A 10 -5.27 1.50 10.59
N CYS A 11 -6.38 1.44 9.87
CA CYS A 11 -7.63 0.83 10.31
C CYS A 11 -7.82 -0.62 9.87
N ASP A 12 -6.85 -1.23 9.16
CA ASP A 12 -7.00 -2.61 8.73
C ASP A 12 -7.28 -3.55 9.93
N LYS A 13 -7.98 -4.63 9.68
CA LYS A 13 -8.34 -5.63 10.70
C LYS A 13 -7.54 -6.93 10.58
N PHE A 14 -6.53 -6.95 9.72
CA PHE A 14 -5.68 -8.11 9.58
C PHE A 14 -4.91 -8.41 10.86
N ARG A 15 -4.81 -9.69 11.20
CA ARG A 15 -4.09 -10.13 12.38
C ARG A 15 -2.59 -10.08 12.15
N VAL A 16 -1.86 -9.43 13.04
CA VAL A 16 -0.40 -9.51 13.11
C VAL A 16 -0.03 -10.65 14.06
N LEU A 17 0.61 -11.69 13.54
CA LEU A 17 1.05 -12.82 14.36
C LEU A 17 2.20 -12.41 15.27
N ARG A 18 2.17 -12.86 16.52
CA ARG A 18 3.27 -12.71 17.49
C ARG A 18 4.45 -13.58 17.06
N SER A 19 5.65 -13.25 17.56
CA SER A 19 6.89 -13.97 17.16
C SER A 19 6.80 -15.49 17.39
N ASN A 20 6.19 -15.92 18.50
CA ASN A 20 5.99 -17.33 18.81
C ASN A 20 4.92 -18.04 17.96
N GLU A 21 4.01 -17.29 17.34
CA GLU A 21 2.97 -17.81 16.43
C GLU A 21 3.46 -17.88 14.99
N ARG A 22 4.44 -17.05 14.61
CA ARG A 22 5.00 -17.00 13.24
C ARG A 22 5.69 -18.31 12.86
N ASP A 23 6.41 -18.90 13.80
CA ASP A 23 7.16 -20.14 13.57
C ASP A 23 6.25 -21.38 13.45
N GLN A 24 5.00 -21.27 13.92
CA GLN A 24 3.99 -22.34 13.90
C GLN A 24 2.96 -22.21 12.78
N ASN A 25 2.85 -21.02 12.15
CA ASN A 25 1.82 -20.74 11.17
C ASN A 25 2.40 -20.57 9.77
N TYR A 26 2.49 -21.67 9.03
CA TYR A 26 2.95 -21.69 7.64
C TYR A 26 1.90 -21.20 6.62
N PHE A 27 0.65 -20.97 7.05
CA PHE A 27 -0.46 -20.66 6.14
C PHE A 27 -0.73 -19.16 6.01
N TYR A 28 -0.40 -18.37 7.01
CA TYR A 28 -0.73 -16.95 7.04
C TYR A 28 0.50 -16.08 7.34
N LYS A 29 0.70 -15.03 6.53
CA LYS A 29 1.72 -14.00 6.73
C LYS A 29 1.07 -12.63 6.65
N TYR A 30 1.28 -11.78 7.66
CA TYR A 30 0.97 -10.36 7.55
C TYR A 30 2.20 -9.63 6.98
N ASN A 31 1.99 -8.89 5.89
CA ASN A 31 3.02 -8.19 5.13
C ASN A 31 2.66 -6.70 4.94
N GLY A 32 2.20 -6.06 6.00
CA GLY A 32 1.73 -4.67 5.99
C GLY A 32 2.45 -3.78 6.99
N ALA A 33 1.84 -2.62 7.25
CA ALA A 33 2.44 -1.55 8.05
C ALA A 33 2.49 -1.81 9.57
N LYS A 34 1.64 -2.70 10.08
CA LYS A 34 1.54 -2.94 11.54
C LYS A 34 2.67 -3.82 12.05
N VAL A 35 3.23 -3.42 13.18
CA VAL A 35 4.17 -4.20 13.99
C VAL A 35 3.50 -4.42 15.34
N ASN A 36 3.76 -5.39 16.11
CA ASN A 36 3.31 -5.63 17.48
C ASN A 36 2.04 -4.87 17.93
N GLY A 37 0.86 -5.36 17.58
CA GLY A 37 -0.42 -4.70 17.85
C GLY A 37 -0.82 -3.71 16.74
N ASN A 38 -1.35 -2.54 17.14
CA ASN A 38 -1.84 -1.54 16.17
C ASN A 38 -0.86 -0.38 15.90
N MET A 39 0.41 -0.53 16.28
CA MET A 39 1.40 0.52 16.04
C MET A 39 1.89 0.47 14.59
N ILE A 40 1.72 1.59 13.90
CA ILE A 40 2.27 1.82 12.56
C ILE A 40 3.36 2.88 12.67
N SER A 41 4.51 2.62 12.06
CA SER A 41 5.52 3.64 11.83
C SER A 41 6.11 3.48 10.42
N PRO A 42 6.52 4.57 9.77
CA PRO A 42 7.22 4.49 8.48
C PRO A 42 8.44 3.57 8.55
N THR A 43 9.13 3.58 9.68
CA THR A 43 10.28 2.69 9.94
C THR A 43 9.87 1.21 9.93
N SER A 44 8.70 0.87 10.43
CA SER A 44 8.20 -0.51 10.44
C SER A 44 7.94 -1.03 9.04
N ILE A 45 7.35 -0.19 8.20
CA ILE A 45 7.08 -0.51 6.79
C ILE A 45 8.41 -0.78 6.09
N LEU A 46 9.39 0.12 6.24
CA LEU A 46 10.71 -0.05 5.66
C LEU A 46 11.37 -1.37 6.07
N PHE A 47 11.26 -1.79 7.33
CA PHE A 47 11.79 -3.07 7.77
C PHE A 47 11.08 -4.26 7.15
N THR A 48 9.78 -4.19 6.98
CA THR A 48 9.04 -5.22 6.26
C THR A 48 9.52 -5.32 4.82
N LEU A 49 9.73 -4.19 4.13
CA LEU A 49 10.25 -4.16 2.77
C LEU A 49 11.65 -4.75 2.67
N LEU A 50 12.55 -4.36 3.56
CA LEU A 50 13.92 -4.91 3.61
C LEU A 50 13.93 -6.42 3.85
N SER A 51 13.11 -6.90 4.79
CA SER A 51 12.93 -8.33 5.05
C SER A 51 12.43 -9.07 3.82
N ASN A 52 11.47 -8.48 3.10
CA ASN A 52 10.92 -9.07 1.88
C ASN A 52 11.96 -9.14 0.77
N ILE A 53 12.72 -8.06 0.55
CA ILE A 53 13.79 -8.02 -0.46
C ILE A 53 14.90 -9.03 -0.11
N ALA A 54 15.34 -9.08 1.15
CA ALA A 54 16.38 -10.00 1.59
C ALA A 54 15.99 -11.48 1.43
N SER A 55 14.70 -11.81 1.59
CA SER A 55 14.18 -13.17 1.46
C SER A 55 13.67 -13.52 0.05
N ALA A 56 13.65 -12.56 -0.87
CA ALA A 56 13.15 -12.77 -2.21
C ALA A 56 14.07 -13.68 -3.04
N SER A 57 13.49 -14.50 -3.91
CA SER A 57 14.23 -15.23 -4.94
C SER A 57 14.72 -14.27 -6.04
N GLU A 58 15.65 -14.71 -6.88
CA GLU A 58 16.11 -13.93 -8.03
C GLU A 58 14.96 -13.53 -8.95
N GLU A 59 14.07 -14.47 -9.23
CA GLU A 59 12.88 -14.21 -10.04
C GLU A 59 11.94 -13.18 -9.40
N GLN A 60 11.78 -13.21 -8.06
CA GLN A 60 11.01 -12.21 -7.33
C GLN A 60 11.68 -10.83 -7.37
N LEU A 61 13.01 -10.76 -7.20
CA LEU A 61 13.77 -9.50 -7.31
C LEU A 61 13.64 -8.90 -8.72
N TYR A 62 13.74 -9.73 -9.75
CA TYR A 62 13.50 -9.29 -11.13
C TYR A 62 12.09 -8.71 -11.32
N ARG A 63 11.05 -9.40 -10.81
CA ARG A 63 9.66 -8.92 -10.88
C ARG A 63 9.46 -7.62 -10.10
N ILE A 64 10.03 -7.52 -8.88
CA ILE A 64 9.99 -6.30 -8.08
C ILE A 64 10.61 -5.15 -8.88
N ASN A 65 11.84 -5.33 -9.39
CA ASN A 65 12.52 -4.29 -10.14
C ASN A 65 11.71 -3.82 -11.35
N LYS A 66 11.20 -4.77 -12.14
CA LYS A 66 10.37 -4.46 -13.31
C LYS A 66 9.11 -3.67 -12.95
N ALA A 67 8.47 -4.01 -11.83
CA ALA A 67 7.26 -3.35 -11.40
C ALA A 67 7.51 -1.95 -10.84
N ILE A 68 8.56 -1.77 -10.01
CA ILE A 68 8.90 -0.43 -9.50
C ILE A 68 9.48 0.49 -10.55
N THR A 69 10.10 -0.06 -11.61
CA THR A 69 10.56 0.74 -12.76
C THR A 69 9.39 1.42 -13.47
N ALA A 70 8.22 0.77 -13.52
CA ALA A 70 7.02 1.36 -14.10
C ALA A 70 6.49 2.58 -13.31
N ILE A 71 6.86 2.72 -12.04
CA ILE A 71 6.54 3.88 -11.20
C ILE A 71 7.73 4.84 -11.01
N GLY A 72 8.79 4.67 -11.81
CA GLY A 72 9.94 5.58 -11.85
C GLY A 72 11.08 5.25 -10.91
N TYR A 73 11.12 4.05 -10.31
CA TYR A 73 12.18 3.62 -9.38
C TYR A 73 12.93 2.38 -9.88
N GLU A 74 14.15 2.21 -9.43
CA GLU A 74 14.96 1.01 -9.63
C GLU A 74 15.21 0.31 -8.29
N LEU A 75 15.39 -1.01 -8.30
CA LEU A 75 15.71 -1.78 -7.10
C LEU A 75 17.20 -1.61 -6.74
N CYS A 76 17.58 -0.38 -6.55
CA CYS A 76 18.88 0.04 -6.05
C CYS A 76 18.66 0.90 -4.80
N ILE A 77 19.19 0.44 -3.68
CA ILE A 77 18.88 0.96 -2.35
C ILE A 77 20.17 1.47 -1.70
N SER A 78 20.16 2.71 -1.26
CA SER A 78 21.23 3.33 -0.48
C SER A 78 20.85 3.35 1.00
N PHE A 79 21.74 2.86 1.83
CA PHE A 79 21.60 2.83 3.29
C PHE A 79 22.62 3.76 3.94
N ARG A 80 22.17 4.55 4.93
CA ARG A 80 23.07 5.26 5.85
C ARG A 80 22.80 4.80 7.27
N PHE A 81 23.83 4.34 7.96
CA PHE A 81 23.70 3.80 9.30
C PHE A 81 24.95 4.03 10.16
N LYS A 82 24.78 3.90 11.47
CA LYS A 82 25.89 3.95 12.45
C LYS A 82 25.80 2.75 13.37
N LEU A 83 26.94 2.30 13.86
CA LEU A 83 26.98 1.41 15.00
C LEU A 83 26.46 2.12 16.24
N GLN A 84 25.60 1.47 17.00
CA GLN A 84 25.12 2.01 18.28
C GLN A 84 26.14 1.82 19.40
N ALA A 85 25.96 2.61 20.47
CA ALA A 85 26.92 2.75 21.55
C ALA A 85 27.25 1.43 22.30
N VAL A 86 28.36 1.48 22.93
CA VAL A 86 29.23 0.53 23.63
C VAL A 86 28.58 -0.72 24.26
N GLU A 87 27.43 -0.61 24.95
CA GLU A 87 26.88 -1.76 25.70
C GLU A 87 26.36 -2.89 24.80
N ASN A 88 25.59 -2.55 23.77
CA ASN A 88 25.09 -3.56 22.81
C ASN A 88 26.20 -4.13 21.96
N LYS A 89 27.21 -3.32 21.61
CA LYS A 89 28.42 -3.76 20.89
C LYS A 89 29.23 -4.78 21.69
N ILE A 90 29.55 -4.49 22.94
CA ILE A 90 30.28 -5.41 23.83
C ILE A 90 29.52 -6.72 24.01
N MET A 91 28.20 -6.63 24.10
CA MET A 91 27.31 -7.80 24.23
C MET A 91 27.31 -8.62 22.96
N PHE A 92 27.23 -7.98 21.79
CA PHE A 92 27.27 -8.65 20.50
C PHE A 92 28.62 -9.29 20.22
N ASP A 93 29.74 -8.60 20.53
CA ASP A 93 31.09 -9.15 20.44
C ASP A 93 31.25 -10.41 21.31
N ARG A 94 30.68 -10.41 22.53
CA ARG A 94 30.68 -11.60 23.40
C ARG A 94 29.86 -12.75 22.82
N VAL A 95 28.75 -12.43 22.18
CA VAL A 95 27.87 -13.42 21.55
C VAL A 95 28.52 -14.01 20.30
N LEU A 96 29.22 -13.21 19.51
CA LEU A 96 29.96 -13.65 18.32
C LEU A 96 31.20 -14.47 18.65
N ASN A 97 31.98 -14.05 19.64
CA ASN A 97 33.22 -14.76 20.06
C ASN A 97 32.93 -16.12 20.73
N ASN A 98 31.71 -16.31 21.24
CA ASN A 98 31.23 -17.58 21.75
C ASN A 98 30.07 -18.04 20.89
N PHE A 99 30.30 -18.64 19.72
CA PHE A 99 29.28 -19.23 18.86
C PHE A 99 28.32 -20.19 19.62
N GLU A 100 28.71 -20.64 20.79
CA GLU A 100 27.91 -21.32 21.79
C GLU A 100 27.42 -20.32 22.85
N ILE A 101 26.29 -19.67 22.57
CA ILE A 101 25.60 -18.90 23.62
C ILE A 101 25.17 -19.87 24.72
N LYS A 102 25.71 -19.71 25.91
CA LYS A 102 25.24 -20.45 27.10
C LYS A 102 23.72 -20.22 27.21
N ALA A 103 22.97 -21.28 27.43
CA ALA A 103 21.51 -21.27 27.55
C ALA A 103 20.95 -20.23 28.57
N LYS A 104 21.82 -19.59 29.34
CA LYS A 104 21.51 -18.61 30.39
C LYS A 104 21.58 -17.14 29.96
N ASP A 105 21.93 -16.80 28.70
CA ASP A 105 21.92 -15.39 28.27
C ASP A 105 20.48 -14.92 28.09
N THR A 106 20.00 -14.13 29.07
CA THR A 106 18.64 -13.59 29.09
C THR A 106 18.49 -12.26 28.37
N THR A 107 19.57 -11.74 27.81
CA THR A 107 19.58 -10.44 27.12
C THR A 107 18.75 -10.48 25.85
N TYR A 108 18.22 -9.31 25.42
CA TYR A 108 17.45 -9.20 24.19
C TYR A 108 18.24 -9.64 22.96
N VAL A 109 19.49 -9.23 22.88
CA VAL A 109 20.44 -9.58 21.80
C VAL A 109 20.66 -11.09 21.77
N GLY A 110 20.99 -11.70 22.92
CA GLY A 110 21.25 -13.14 23.02
C GLY A 110 20.03 -13.99 22.68
N LYS A 111 18.81 -13.54 23.07
CA LYS A 111 17.55 -14.22 22.69
C LYS A 111 17.33 -14.19 21.18
N LYS A 112 17.54 -13.05 20.53
CA LYS A 112 17.39 -12.91 19.07
C LYS A 112 18.42 -13.70 18.31
N PHE A 113 19.69 -13.68 18.74
CA PHE A 113 20.77 -14.39 18.09
C PHE A 113 20.60 -15.93 18.18
N ARG A 114 20.07 -16.44 19.30
CA ARG A 114 19.77 -17.88 19.45
C ARG A 114 18.72 -18.41 18.48
N GLN A 115 17.80 -17.56 18.04
CA GLN A 115 16.76 -17.93 17.07
C GLN A 115 17.30 -18.10 15.65
N LEU A 116 18.55 -17.68 15.40
CA LEU A 116 19.18 -17.79 14.09
C LEU A 116 19.81 -19.17 13.91
N ASN A 117 19.75 -19.69 12.70
CA ASN A 117 20.50 -20.89 12.30
C ASN A 117 21.99 -20.57 12.11
N PHE A 118 22.79 -21.57 11.78
CA PHE A 118 24.24 -21.41 11.63
C PHE A 118 24.60 -20.45 10.49
N ASP A 119 23.99 -20.61 9.32
CA ASP A 119 24.27 -19.78 8.14
C ASP A 119 23.90 -18.32 8.37
N GLU A 120 22.76 -18.07 9.00
CA GLU A 120 22.32 -16.72 9.38
C GLU A 120 23.31 -16.05 10.36
N LYS A 121 23.83 -16.81 11.32
CA LYS A 121 24.86 -16.31 12.24
C LYS A 121 26.15 -15.96 11.52
N GLN A 122 26.57 -16.79 10.56
CA GLN A 122 27.77 -16.53 9.76
C GLN A 122 27.59 -15.26 8.91
N VAL A 123 26.45 -15.09 8.26
CA VAL A 123 26.13 -13.86 7.50
C VAL A 123 26.22 -12.61 8.38
N LEU A 124 25.69 -12.66 9.61
CA LEU A 124 25.77 -11.53 10.53
C LEU A 124 27.22 -11.26 10.97
N TYR A 125 27.98 -12.32 11.25
CA TYR A 125 29.37 -12.22 11.64
C TYR A 125 30.20 -11.56 10.54
N ASP A 126 30.13 -12.07 9.32
CA ASP A 126 30.87 -11.57 8.17
C ASP A 126 30.58 -10.10 7.85
N PHE A 127 29.31 -9.71 7.97
CA PHE A 127 28.90 -8.33 7.76
C PHE A 127 29.39 -7.42 8.90
N TYR A 128 29.24 -7.86 10.16
CA TYR A 128 29.65 -7.10 11.33
C TYR A 128 31.17 -6.89 11.37
N GLU A 129 31.97 -7.91 11.04
CA GLU A 129 33.45 -7.80 10.96
C GLU A 129 33.89 -6.69 10.01
N LYS A 130 33.16 -6.48 8.89
CA LYS A 130 33.46 -5.42 7.92
C LYS A 130 33.17 -4.01 8.45
N ILE A 131 32.26 -3.87 9.42
CA ILE A 131 31.80 -2.56 9.88
C ILE A 131 32.20 -2.22 11.31
N LYS A 132 32.63 -3.17 12.13
CA LYS A 132 32.84 -3.00 13.58
C LYS A 132 33.85 -1.91 13.98
N GLU A 133 34.84 -1.65 13.15
CA GLU A 133 35.87 -0.64 13.38
C GLU A 133 35.45 0.77 12.92
N ASN A 134 34.34 0.88 12.22
CA ASN A 134 33.91 2.16 11.69
C ASN A 134 33.18 2.96 12.78
N LYS A 135 33.70 4.15 13.07
CA LYS A 135 33.15 5.07 14.09
C LYS A 135 32.17 6.09 13.48
N ASP A 136 32.22 6.27 12.17
CA ASP A 136 31.44 7.25 11.44
C ASP A 136 30.13 6.67 10.86
N THR A 137 29.41 7.53 10.16
CA THR A 137 28.27 7.09 9.39
C THR A 137 28.73 6.28 8.17
N ILE A 138 28.24 5.06 8.07
CA ILE A 138 28.53 4.16 6.96
C ILE A 138 27.45 4.36 5.89
N SER A 139 27.89 4.49 4.64
CA SER A 139 27.01 4.46 3.48
C SER A 139 27.25 3.15 2.71
N MET A 140 26.15 2.49 2.32
CA MET A 140 26.20 1.23 1.57
C MET A 140 25.11 1.26 0.50
N ASP A 141 25.51 1.08 -0.75
CA ASP A 141 24.60 0.94 -1.87
C ASP A 141 24.47 -0.53 -2.26
N VAL A 142 23.25 -0.98 -2.49
CA VAL A 142 22.93 -2.34 -2.93
C VAL A 142 22.09 -2.26 -4.19
N ASP A 143 22.69 -2.65 -5.31
CA ASP A 143 22.05 -2.62 -6.63
C ASP A 143 21.59 -4.02 -7.05
N PHE A 144 20.28 -4.27 -6.98
CA PHE A 144 19.65 -5.51 -7.42
C PHE A 144 19.23 -5.50 -8.90
N THR A 145 19.53 -4.43 -9.64
CA THR A 145 19.28 -4.39 -11.08
C THR A 145 20.31 -5.19 -11.86
N GLU A 146 21.45 -5.46 -11.22
CA GLU A 146 22.54 -6.27 -11.77
C GLU A 146 22.51 -7.66 -11.13
N GLU A 147 22.54 -8.71 -11.94
CA GLU A 147 22.50 -10.12 -11.48
C GLU A 147 23.79 -10.56 -10.76
N PHE A 148 24.87 -9.80 -10.93
CA PHE A 148 26.15 -10.13 -10.31
C PHE A 148 26.07 -10.08 -8.78
N ASP A 149 26.50 -11.16 -8.14
CA ASP A 149 26.64 -11.30 -6.68
C ASP A 149 25.35 -11.04 -5.86
N LEU A 150 24.21 -11.49 -6.37
CA LEU A 150 22.89 -11.30 -5.73
C LEU A 150 22.83 -11.87 -4.31
N GLU A 151 23.48 -13.00 -4.04
CA GLU A 151 23.47 -13.61 -2.72
C GLU A 151 24.20 -12.74 -1.68
N THR A 152 25.37 -12.18 -2.01
CA THR A 152 26.04 -11.22 -1.10
C THR A 152 25.22 -9.96 -0.89
N LYS A 153 24.57 -9.45 -1.94
CA LYS A 153 23.67 -8.31 -1.82
C LYS A 153 22.50 -8.59 -0.87
N LYS A 154 21.86 -9.74 -0.99
CA LYS A 154 20.78 -10.20 -0.09
C LYS A 154 21.30 -10.37 1.34
N HIS A 155 22.45 -11.00 1.52
CA HIS A 155 23.09 -11.19 2.82
C HIS A 155 23.39 -9.85 3.51
N ASN A 156 23.88 -8.86 2.79
CA ASN A 156 24.14 -7.52 3.35
C ASN A 156 22.84 -6.85 3.84
N VAL A 157 21.77 -6.90 3.04
CA VAL A 157 20.45 -6.34 3.44
C VAL A 157 19.87 -7.12 4.63
N TYR A 158 19.97 -8.44 4.62
CA TYR A 158 19.56 -9.30 5.73
C TYR A 158 20.30 -8.99 7.02
N ALA A 159 21.64 -8.91 6.95
CA ALA A 159 22.48 -8.60 8.10
C ALA A 159 22.15 -7.23 8.68
N LEU A 160 22.04 -6.20 7.83
CA LEU A 160 21.67 -4.85 8.26
C LEU A 160 20.30 -4.83 8.96
N TYR A 161 19.30 -5.53 8.40
CA TYR A 161 17.98 -5.69 9.00
C TYR A 161 18.04 -6.36 10.38
N LYS A 162 18.76 -7.48 10.52
CA LYS A 162 18.88 -8.22 11.78
C LYS A 162 19.66 -7.44 12.83
N LEU A 163 20.80 -6.84 12.47
CA LEU A 163 21.61 -6.02 13.38
C LEU A 163 20.82 -4.80 13.89
N ARG A 164 19.99 -4.21 13.03
CA ARG A 164 19.05 -3.14 13.45
C ARG A 164 18.02 -3.67 14.44
N GLN A 165 17.43 -4.86 14.20
CA GLN A 165 16.49 -5.48 15.14
C GLN A 165 17.12 -5.78 16.50
N MET A 166 18.41 -6.08 16.53
CA MET A 166 19.16 -6.34 17.77
C MET A 166 19.63 -5.04 18.46
N GLY A 167 19.42 -3.87 17.84
CA GLY A 167 19.89 -2.59 18.38
C GLY A 167 21.40 -2.38 18.27
N ILE A 168 22.09 -3.11 17.37
CA ILE A 168 23.52 -2.97 17.10
C ILE A 168 23.79 -1.84 16.13
N VAL A 169 22.90 -1.67 15.18
CA VAL A 169 22.96 -0.65 14.13
C VAL A 169 21.79 0.31 14.27
N ASN A 170 22.06 1.61 14.14
CA ASN A 170 21.04 2.64 13.94
C ASN A 170 21.00 3.03 12.47
N LEU A 171 19.93 2.66 11.80
CA LEU A 171 19.68 3.00 10.41
C LEU A 171 19.05 4.40 10.35
N SER A 172 19.81 5.37 9.85
CA SER A 172 19.41 6.78 9.79
C SER A 172 18.67 7.13 8.51
N GLN A 173 19.00 6.48 7.38
CA GLN A 173 18.38 6.77 6.10
C GLN A 173 18.34 5.54 5.21
N ILE A 174 17.23 5.40 4.48
CA ILE A 174 17.06 4.46 3.37
C ILE A 174 16.56 5.27 2.18
N SER A 175 17.22 5.10 1.03
CA SER A 175 16.87 5.81 -0.20
C SER A 175 16.76 4.82 -1.34
N PHE A 176 15.81 5.03 -2.24
CA PHE A 176 15.67 4.29 -3.49
C PHE A 176 16.17 5.14 -4.66
N ARG A 177 16.80 4.50 -5.64
CA ARG A 177 17.23 5.16 -6.87
C ARG A 177 16.04 5.33 -7.80
N ARG A 178 15.86 6.54 -8.32
CA ARG A 178 14.95 6.79 -9.45
C ARG A 178 15.57 6.35 -10.78
N VAL A 179 14.74 6.16 -11.77
CA VAL A 179 15.20 5.90 -13.16
C VAL A 179 16.05 7.05 -13.68
N SER A 180 15.83 8.29 -13.20
CA SER A 180 16.68 9.48 -13.43
C SER A 180 18.06 9.40 -12.78
N LYS A 181 18.35 8.33 -12.04
CA LYS A 181 19.62 8.01 -11.34
C LYS A 181 19.88 8.82 -10.06
N ASP A 182 18.99 9.69 -9.64
CA ASP A 182 19.04 10.33 -8.33
C ASP A 182 18.46 9.42 -7.24
N TYR A 183 18.94 9.58 -6.01
CA TYR A 183 18.43 8.86 -4.85
C TYR A 183 17.44 9.71 -4.07
N VAL A 184 16.31 9.14 -3.73
CA VAL A 184 15.28 9.78 -2.91
C VAL A 184 15.14 9.01 -1.60
N SER A 185 15.28 9.72 -0.49
CA SER A 185 15.06 9.16 0.83
C SER A 185 13.58 8.79 1.02
N CYS A 186 13.31 7.64 1.62
CA CYS A 186 11.95 7.22 1.92
C CYS A 186 11.18 8.21 2.81
N ILE A 187 11.88 9.06 3.58
CA ILE A 187 11.29 10.09 4.41
C ILE A 187 10.83 11.29 3.56
N ASP A 188 11.51 11.54 2.44
CA ASP A 188 11.25 12.66 1.54
C ASP A 188 10.26 12.30 0.41
N MET A 189 9.87 11.02 0.30
CA MET A 189 8.82 10.59 -0.61
C MET A 189 7.46 11.12 -0.16
N SER A 190 6.58 11.42 -1.11
CA SER A 190 5.18 11.62 -0.78
C SER A 190 4.58 10.32 -0.20
N SER A 191 3.56 10.44 0.65
CA SER A 191 2.89 9.26 1.22
C SER A 191 2.37 8.30 0.15
N GLY A 192 1.89 8.82 -0.97
CA GLY A 192 1.43 8.03 -2.10
C GLY A 192 2.56 7.27 -2.80
N GLU A 193 3.71 7.92 -3.08
CA GLU A 193 4.91 7.27 -3.66
C GLU A 193 5.39 6.13 -2.77
N PHE A 194 5.52 6.40 -1.48
CA PHE A 194 5.98 5.42 -0.51
C PHE A 194 5.01 4.22 -0.40
N ASN A 195 3.71 4.48 -0.31
CA ASN A 195 2.69 3.43 -0.23
C ASN A 195 2.63 2.58 -1.51
N MET A 196 2.75 3.20 -2.69
CA MET A 196 2.79 2.47 -3.96
C MET A 196 4.01 1.56 -4.04
N LEU A 197 5.20 2.10 -3.74
CA LEU A 197 6.45 1.34 -3.70
C LEU A 197 6.36 0.16 -2.72
N ALA A 198 5.85 0.43 -1.51
CA ALA A 198 5.67 -0.56 -0.47
C ALA A 198 4.67 -1.66 -0.88
N THR A 199 3.56 -1.29 -1.49
CA THR A 199 2.55 -2.22 -2.00
C THR A 199 3.14 -3.15 -3.07
N ILE A 200 3.82 -2.59 -4.07
CA ILE A 200 4.42 -3.37 -5.16
C ILE A 200 5.47 -4.35 -4.61
N ILE A 201 6.41 -3.88 -3.77
CA ILE A 201 7.44 -4.74 -3.18
C ILE A 201 6.80 -5.84 -2.34
N SER A 202 5.80 -5.49 -1.52
CA SER A 202 5.13 -6.45 -0.63
C SER A 202 4.39 -7.54 -1.39
N VAL A 203 3.69 -7.20 -2.47
CA VAL A 203 2.96 -8.17 -3.30
C VAL A 203 3.92 -9.01 -4.14
N ALA A 204 4.87 -8.38 -4.83
CA ALA A 204 5.80 -9.08 -5.71
C ALA A 204 6.73 -10.04 -4.95
N SER A 205 7.11 -9.72 -3.70
CA SER A 205 7.95 -10.58 -2.86
C SER A 205 7.25 -11.84 -2.35
N VAL A 206 5.92 -11.88 -2.38
CA VAL A 206 5.14 -13.04 -1.92
C VAL A 206 4.40 -13.75 -3.06
N ALA A 207 4.50 -13.22 -4.27
CA ALA A 207 3.91 -13.80 -5.47
C ALA A 207 4.57 -15.15 -5.81
N GLU A 208 3.91 -16.22 -5.44
CA GLU A 208 4.27 -17.61 -5.70
C GLU A 208 3.05 -18.36 -6.18
N GLN A 209 3.23 -19.64 -6.56
CA GLN A 209 2.11 -20.50 -6.93
C GLN A 209 1.18 -20.76 -5.72
N ASN A 210 -0.12 -20.71 -5.96
CA ASN A 210 -1.18 -21.02 -5.00
C ASN A 210 -1.18 -20.10 -3.76
N VAL A 211 -0.98 -18.79 -3.94
CA VAL A 211 -1.06 -17.78 -2.88
C VAL A 211 -2.36 -16.99 -3.01
N LEU A 212 -3.05 -16.80 -1.90
CA LEU A 212 -4.12 -15.82 -1.75
C LEU A 212 -3.56 -14.55 -1.13
N VAL A 213 -3.60 -13.45 -1.86
CA VAL A 213 -3.21 -12.12 -1.39
C VAL A 213 -4.46 -11.33 -1.01
N LEU A 214 -4.53 -10.90 0.23
CA LEU A 214 -5.61 -10.06 0.75
C LEU A 214 -5.09 -8.63 0.90
N MET A 215 -5.78 -7.66 0.31
CA MET A 215 -5.44 -6.25 0.40
C MET A 215 -6.63 -5.44 0.92
N ASP A 216 -6.34 -4.48 1.80
CA ASP A 216 -7.33 -3.56 2.35
C ASP A 216 -6.93 -2.13 2.03
N GLU A 217 -7.76 -1.43 1.26
CA GLU A 217 -7.60 -0.04 0.83
C GLU A 217 -6.20 0.27 0.26
N PRO A 218 -5.71 -0.45 -0.77
CA PRO A 218 -4.37 -0.21 -1.31
C PRO A 218 -4.18 1.18 -1.90
N GLU A 219 -5.26 1.88 -2.22
CA GLU A 219 -5.28 3.24 -2.76
C GLU A 219 -5.10 4.35 -1.74
N ILE A 220 -5.03 4.04 -0.44
CA ILE A 220 -4.90 5.07 0.61
C ILE A 220 -3.70 5.99 0.34
N SER A 221 -3.96 7.30 0.43
CA SER A 221 -2.98 8.38 0.21
C SER A 221 -2.41 8.46 -1.20
N GLN A 222 -2.96 7.73 -2.17
CA GLN A 222 -2.51 7.79 -3.55
C GLN A 222 -3.23 8.88 -4.36
N HIS A 223 -2.48 9.52 -5.25
CA HIS A 223 -3.07 10.42 -6.23
C HIS A 223 -4.00 9.64 -7.17
N PRO A 224 -5.13 10.23 -7.65
CA PRO A 224 -6.07 9.54 -8.53
C PRO A 224 -5.43 8.86 -9.75
N SER A 225 -4.42 9.47 -10.37
CA SER A 225 -3.70 8.87 -11.50
C SER A 225 -3.01 7.54 -11.14
N TRP A 226 -2.56 7.39 -9.90
CA TRP A 226 -1.94 6.16 -9.42
C TRP A 226 -2.98 5.12 -9.03
N GLN A 227 -4.13 5.55 -8.49
CA GLN A 227 -5.26 4.66 -8.26
C GLN A 227 -5.75 4.01 -9.57
N MET A 228 -5.74 4.74 -10.68
CA MET A 228 -6.06 4.21 -12.01
C MET A 228 -5.05 3.18 -12.53
N SER A 229 -3.82 3.21 -12.05
CA SER A 229 -2.73 2.36 -12.58
C SER A 229 -2.36 1.20 -11.65
N ILE A 230 -2.81 1.19 -10.38
CA ILE A 230 -2.37 0.21 -9.38
C ILE A 230 -2.71 -1.23 -9.79
N ILE A 231 -3.87 -1.44 -10.40
CA ILE A 231 -4.30 -2.77 -10.85
C ILE A 231 -3.37 -3.29 -11.96
N ASP A 232 -3.00 -2.43 -12.92
CA ASP A 232 -2.04 -2.80 -13.99
C ASP A 232 -0.66 -3.14 -13.41
N TYR A 233 -0.19 -2.38 -12.41
CA TYR A 233 1.08 -2.68 -11.74
C TYR A 233 1.02 -4.01 -10.98
N LEU A 234 -0.06 -4.29 -10.25
CA LEU A 234 -0.25 -5.55 -9.55
C LEU A 234 -0.38 -6.72 -10.53
N ASP A 235 -1.11 -6.57 -11.64
CA ASP A 235 -1.20 -7.59 -12.68
C ASP A 235 0.18 -7.92 -13.29
N LYS A 236 0.99 -6.90 -13.53
CA LYS A 236 2.38 -7.09 -14.00
C LYS A 236 3.24 -7.83 -12.99
N CYS A 237 3.10 -7.55 -11.69
CA CYS A 237 3.81 -8.25 -10.62
C CYS A 237 3.44 -9.72 -10.53
N LEU A 238 2.16 -10.05 -10.76
CA LEU A 238 1.60 -11.38 -10.58
C LEU A 238 1.58 -12.20 -11.88
N ARG A 239 2.01 -11.64 -12.99
CA ARG A 239 1.98 -12.30 -14.29
C ARG A 239 2.81 -13.58 -14.27
N GLY A 240 2.20 -14.69 -14.73
CA GLY A 240 2.81 -16.00 -14.72
C GLY A 240 2.71 -16.75 -13.39
N GLN A 241 2.13 -16.14 -12.36
CA GLN A 241 1.89 -16.76 -11.06
C GLN A 241 0.43 -17.20 -10.92
N SER A 242 0.20 -18.34 -10.27
CA SER A 242 -1.15 -18.80 -9.89
C SER A 242 -1.55 -18.19 -8.56
N CYS A 243 -1.79 -16.89 -8.55
CA CYS A 243 -2.21 -16.13 -7.38
C CYS A 243 -3.66 -15.69 -7.47
N HIS A 244 -4.35 -15.67 -6.34
CA HIS A 244 -5.65 -15.01 -6.21
C HIS A 244 -5.47 -13.72 -5.40
N LEU A 245 -5.87 -12.59 -5.97
CA LEU A 245 -5.81 -11.28 -5.34
C LEU A 245 -7.23 -10.86 -4.94
N MET A 246 -7.46 -10.62 -3.66
CA MET A 246 -8.72 -10.10 -3.13
C MET A 246 -8.46 -8.72 -2.54
N ILE A 247 -9.13 -7.71 -3.07
CA ILE A 247 -8.98 -6.31 -2.68
C ILE A 247 -10.30 -5.81 -2.09
N ALA A 248 -10.25 -5.27 -0.88
CA ALA A 248 -11.30 -4.44 -0.33
C ALA A 248 -10.96 -2.97 -0.64
N THR A 249 -11.89 -2.24 -1.25
CA THR A 249 -11.65 -0.87 -1.70
C THR A 249 -12.92 -0.03 -1.75
N HIS A 250 -12.77 1.28 -1.56
CA HIS A 250 -13.78 2.29 -1.84
C HIS A 250 -13.46 3.11 -3.10
N SER A 251 -12.39 2.78 -3.84
CA SER A 251 -12.00 3.50 -5.05
C SER A 251 -12.77 3.02 -6.28
N ASN A 252 -13.50 3.93 -6.89
CA ASN A 252 -14.13 3.71 -8.19
C ASN A 252 -13.11 3.52 -9.32
N PHE A 253 -11.91 4.11 -9.18
CA PHE A 253 -10.82 3.97 -10.15
C PHE A 253 -10.26 2.54 -10.22
N LEU A 254 -10.10 1.87 -9.07
CA LEU A 254 -9.65 0.48 -9.05
C LEU A 254 -10.66 -0.44 -9.72
N VAL A 255 -11.95 -0.18 -9.50
CA VAL A 255 -13.02 -1.00 -10.06
C VAL A 255 -13.14 -0.85 -11.57
N SER A 256 -12.81 0.31 -12.14
CA SER A 256 -12.91 0.59 -13.57
C SER A 256 -11.78 -0.02 -14.41
N ASP A 257 -10.66 -0.43 -13.77
CA ASP A 257 -9.44 -0.91 -14.45
C ASP A 257 -9.20 -2.42 -14.29
N LEU A 258 -10.23 -3.17 -13.88
CA LEU A 258 -10.11 -4.61 -13.61
C LEU A 258 -9.92 -5.43 -14.88
N PRO A 259 -8.95 -6.38 -14.94
CA PRO A 259 -8.68 -7.21 -16.10
C PRO A 259 -9.89 -8.03 -16.54
N ILE A 260 -10.21 -7.99 -17.85
CA ILE A 260 -11.33 -8.74 -18.44
C ILE A 260 -11.12 -10.25 -18.21
N ARG A 261 -12.19 -10.98 -17.89
CA ARG A 261 -12.26 -12.45 -17.69
C ARG A 261 -11.47 -13.02 -16.52
N ARG A 262 -10.69 -12.19 -15.78
CA ARG A 262 -9.88 -12.63 -14.65
C ARG A 262 -10.26 -11.95 -13.33
N SER A 263 -11.28 -11.12 -13.34
CA SER A 263 -11.71 -10.36 -12.17
C SER A 263 -13.23 -10.36 -12.01
N GLU A 264 -13.65 -10.21 -10.78
CA GLU A 264 -15.05 -10.09 -10.39
C GLU A 264 -15.19 -8.97 -9.35
N VAL A 265 -16.36 -8.34 -9.34
CA VAL A 265 -16.71 -7.31 -8.36
C VAL A 265 -17.84 -7.82 -7.48
N LEU A 266 -17.61 -7.76 -6.15
CA LEU A 266 -18.63 -8.01 -5.16
C LEU A 266 -18.95 -6.70 -4.43
N HIS A 267 -20.17 -6.22 -4.61
CA HIS A 267 -20.69 -5.07 -3.87
C HIS A 267 -21.22 -5.54 -2.52
N LEU A 268 -20.61 -5.06 -1.43
CA LEU A 268 -21.08 -5.29 -0.07
C LEU A 268 -21.99 -4.13 0.35
N TYR A 269 -23.20 -4.45 0.83
CA TYR A 269 -24.16 -3.44 1.27
C TYR A 269 -24.90 -3.93 2.51
N LYS A 270 -25.48 -3.01 3.24
CA LYS A 270 -26.39 -3.34 4.37
C LYS A 270 -27.81 -3.37 3.85
N ASP A 271 -28.56 -4.42 4.21
CA ASP A 271 -29.99 -4.50 3.95
C ASP A 271 -30.79 -3.67 4.99
N GLU A 272 -32.11 -3.68 4.86
CA GLU A 272 -33.04 -2.96 5.73
C GLU A 272 -32.92 -3.39 7.22
N LEU A 273 -32.40 -4.58 7.47
CA LEU A 273 -32.16 -5.12 8.80
C LEU A 273 -30.72 -4.87 9.31
N ASN A 274 -29.95 -3.99 8.62
CA ASN A 274 -28.53 -3.75 8.87
C ASN A 274 -27.61 -4.99 8.75
N LEU A 275 -28.05 -6.05 8.08
CA LEU A 275 -27.22 -7.21 7.79
C LEU A 275 -26.39 -6.97 6.54
N ILE A 276 -25.11 -7.38 6.60
CA ILE A 276 -24.21 -7.27 5.45
C ILE A 276 -24.60 -8.34 4.42
N LYS A 277 -24.86 -7.88 3.21
CA LYS A 277 -25.11 -8.72 2.03
C LYS A 277 -24.06 -8.48 0.98
N ALA A 278 -23.85 -9.47 0.13
CA ALA A 278 -22.95 -9.40 -1.01
C ALA A 278 -23.74 -9.58 -2.32
N LYS A 279 -23.52 -8.71 -3.27
CA LYS A 279 -24.11 -8.79 -4.62
C LYS A 279 -22.99 -8.83 -5.66
N ARG A 280 -22.96 -9.89 -6.46
CA ARG A 280 -22.04 -9.96 -7.60
C ARG A 280 -22.49 -9.02 -8.70
N ILE A 281 -21.58 -8.19 -9.19
CA ILE A 281 -21.80 -7.36 -10.37
C ILE A 281 -21.59 -8.26 -11.60
N LYS A 282 -22.64 -8.45 -12.40
CA LYS A 282 -22.62 -9.39 -13.53
C LYS A 282 -21.81 -8.89 -14.73
N SER A 283 -21.72 -7.57 -14.90
CA SER A 283 -20.99 -6.96 -16.00
C SER A 283 -19.53 -6.77 -15.65
N ASN A 284 -18.63 -6.94 -16.62
CA ASN A 284 -17.25 -6.52 -16.47
C ASN A 284 -17.19 -5.00 -16.42
N THR A 285 -16.41 -4.46 -15.49
CA THR A 285 -16.29 -3.02 -15.25
C THR A 285 -15.14 -2.35 -16.02
N TYR A 286 -14.36 -3.14 -16.77
CA TYR A 286 -13.23 -2.63 -17.55
C TYR A 286 -13.68 -1.57 -18.56
N GLY A 287 -13.06 -0.39 -18.48
CA GLY A 287 -13.39 0.74 -19.35
C GLY A 287 -14.64 1.52 -18.95
N TRP A 288 -15.29 1.21 -17.83
CA TRP A 288 -16.35 2.05 -17.31
C TRP A 288 -15.81 3.39 -16.84
N SER A 289 -16.59 4.46 -16.99
CA SER A 289 -16.24 5.74 -16.37
C SER A 289 -16.37 5.67 -14.84
N ALA A 290 -15.69 6.58 -14.17
CA ALA A 290 -15.78 6.71 -12.71
C ALA A 290 -17.23 6.92 -12.25
N GLU A 291 -18.01 7.72 -12.99
CA GLU A 291 -19.42 7.98 -12.73
C GLU A 291 -20.26 6.72 -12.91
N GLU A 292 -19.97 5.91 -13.92
CA GLU A 292 -20.69 4.68 -14.19
C GLU A 292 -20.46 3.65 -13.07
N VAL A 293 -19.24 3.54 -12.58
CA VAL A 293 -18.90 2.71 -11.42
C VAL A 293 -19.63 3.20 -10.17
N LEU A 294 -19.61 4.51 -9.90
CA LEU A 294 -20.29 5.10 -8.75
C LEU A 294 -21.79 4.83 -8.79
N LEU A 295 -22.42 4.97 -9.95
CA LEU A 295 -23.84 4.71 -10.12
C LEU A 295 -24.18 3.22 -10.01
N LYS A 296 -23.50 2.35 -10.79
CA LYS A 296 -23.91 0.95 -10.97
C LYS A 296 -23.35 0.00 -9.91
N VAL A 297 -22.17 0.31 -9.35
CA VAL A 297 -21.50 -0.52 -8.33
C VAL A 297 -21.79 0.02 -6.94
N PHE A 298 -21.54 1.32 -6.70
CA PHE A 298 -21.69 1.94 -5.38
C PHE A 298 -23.13 2.44 -5.10
N GLY A 299 -24.00 2.46 -6.11
CA GLY A 299 -25.39 2.90 -5.95
C GLY A 299 -25.56 4.40 -5.68
N LEU A 300 -24.55 5.21 -6.02
CA LEU A 300 -24.59 6.65 -5.86
C LEU A 300 -25.24 7.28 -7.11
N PRO A 301 -26.40 7.93 -6.98
CA PRO A 301 -27.17 8.41 -8.14
C PRO A 301 -26.53 9.61 -8.84
N THR A 302 -25.61 10.29 -8.20
CA THR A 302 -24.92 11.46 -8.76
C THR A 302 -23.53 11.65 -8.14
N THR A 303 -22.59 12.10 -8.94
CA THR A 303 -21.26 12.59 -8.52
C THR A 303 -21.25 14.10 -8.29
N ARG A 304 -22.37 14.77 -8.56
CA ARG A 304 -22.51 16.20 -8.47
C ARG A 304 -22.62 16.67 -7.03
N ASN A 305 -22.43 17.96 -6.84
CA ASN A 305 -22.70 18.61 -5.57
C ASN A 305 -24.13 18.23 -5.11
N ARG A 306 -24.21 17.47 -4.00
CA ARG A 306 -25.47 16.93 -3.48
C ARG A 306 -26.47 18.03 -3.13
N TYR A 307 -25.99 19.19 -2.69
CA TYR A 307 -26.81 20.33 -2.37
C TYR A 307 -27.48 20.91 -3.62
N LEU A 308 -26.71 21.11 -4.69
CA LEU A 308 -27.25 21.61 -5.97
C LEU A 308 -28.25 20.62 -6.58
N ALA A 309 -27.90 19.34 -6.63
CA ALA A 309 -28.78 18.30 -7.13
C ALA A 309 -30.09 18.20 -6.30
N GLY A 310 -29.96 18.39 -4.97
CA GLY A 310 -31.11 18.44 -4.06
C GLY A 310 -32.05 19.61 -4.38
N ILE A 311 -31.52 20.83 -4.51
CA ILE A 311 -32.30 22.03 -4.83
C ILE A 311 -33.07 21.87 -6.17
N VAL A 312 -32.37 21.38 -7.20
CA VAL A 312 -33.00 21.15 -8.51
C VAL A 312 -34.10 20.07 -8.40
N GLY A 313 -33.83 18.96 -7.71
CA GLY A 313 -34.79 17.89 -7.49
C GLY A 313 -36.02 18.34 -6.71
N GLU A 314 -35.82 19.04 -5.58
CA GLU A 314 -36.91 19.61 -4.77
C GLU A 314 -37.76 20.61 -5.57
N LEU A 315 -37.11 21.46 -6.37
CA LEU A 315 -37.83 22.39 -7.26
C LEU A 315 -38.70 21.65 -8.27
N MET A 316 -38.15 20.66 -8.97
CA MET A 316 -38.88 19.88 -9.97
C MET A 316 -40.05 19.10 -9.34
N GLU A 317 -39.81 18.45 -8.18
CA GLU A 317 -40.86 17.74 -7.44
C GLU A 317 -41.94 18.72 -6.91
N GLY A 318 -41.51 19.82 -6.29
CA GLY A 318 -42.41 20.82 -5.73
C GLY A 318 -43.33 21.48 -6.76
N ILE A 319 -42.78 21.74 -7.94
CA ILE A 319 -43.55 22.28 -9.09
C ILE A 319 -44.52 21.22 -9.63
N SER A 320 -44.03 19.99 -9.86
CA SER A 320 -44.82 18.90 -10.39
C SER A 320 -46.02 18.53 -9.49
N ASN A 321 -45.83 18.59 -8.18
CA ASN A 321 -46.82 18.19 -7.18
C ASN A 321 -47.64 19.38 -6.62
N ASN A 322 -47.38 20.62 -7.06
CA ASN A 322 -47.97 21.86 -6.51
C ASN A 322 -47.78 21.99 -4.97
N THR A 323 -46.67 21.53 -4.43
CA THR A 323 -46.42 21.52 -2.99
C THR A 323 -45.59 22.70 -2.51
N MET A 324 -44.95 23.46 -3.39
CA MET A 324 -44.13 24.64 -3.05
C MET A 324 -44.96 25.95 -3.23
N ASN A 325 -44.70 26.88 -2.29
CA ASN A 325 -45.21 28.22 -2.45
C ASN A 325 -44.32 29.07 -3.39
N ILE A 326 -44.94 30.14 -3.95
CA ILE A 326 -44.24 30.99 -4.92
C ILE A 326 -42.93 31.60 -4.37
N GLN A 327 -42.91 31.99 -3.11
CA GLN A 327 -41.71 32.60 -2.48
C GLN A 327 -40.53 31.59 -2.36
N GLU A 328 -40.81 30.35 -2.04
CA GLU A 328 -39.83 29.28 -2.00
C GLU A 328 -39.28 28.98 -3.40
N VAL A 329 -40.10 28.91 -4.39
CA VAL A 329 -39.69 28.73 -5.79
C VAL A 329 -38.79 29.86 -6.23
N GLN A 330 -39.20 31.12 -6.02
CA GLN A 330 -38.43 32.32 -6.38
C GLN A 330 -37.07 32.35 -5.68
N SER A 331 -36.98 32.01 -4.38
CA SER A 331 -35.73 31.96 -3.64
C SER A 331 -34.74 30.93 -4.24
N LYS A 332 -35.23 29.72 -4.56
CA LYS A 332 -34.39 28.67 -5.16
C LYS A 332 -33.99 29.01 -6.61
N VAL A 333 -34.86 29.59 -7.39
CA VAL A 333 -34.56 30.05 -8.76
C VAL A 333 -33.52 31.17 -8.73
N CYS A 334 -33.63 32.15 -7.83
CA CYS A 334 -32.63 33.19 -7.66
C CYS A 334 -31.25 32.62 -7.32
N PHE A 335 -31.18 31.66 -6.40
CA PHE A 335 -29.94 30.96 -6.09
C PHE A 335 -29.35 30.20 -7.29
N LEU A 336 -30.18 29.49 -8.04
CA LEU A 336 -29.76 28.78 -9.25
C LEU A 336 -29.20 29.74 -10.31
N LYS A 337 -29.80 30.90 -10.46
CA LYS A 337 -29.35 31.96 -11.38
C LYS A 337 -27.95 32.48 -11.02
N GLU A 338 -27.64 32.65 -9.74
CA GLU A 338 -26.31 33.08 -9.29
C GLU A 338 -25.19 32.05 -9.61
N ILE A 339 -25.51 30.77 -9.55
CA ILE A 339 -24.48 29.71 -9.70
C ILE A 339 -24.38 29.17 -11.13
N VAL A 340 -25.37 29.31 -11.99
CA VAL A 340 -25.37 28.74 -13.33
C VAL A 340 -24.22 29.23 -14.21
N GLY A 341 -23.79 30.47 -14.00
CA GLY A 341 -22.63 31.05 -14.68
C GLY A 341 -21.28 30.38 -14.34
N ASN A 342 -21.19 29.70 -13.19
CA ASN A 342 -19.99 29.00 -12.75
C ASN A 342 -19.92 27.54 -13.29
N LEU A 343 -20.99 27.04 -13.90
CA LEU A 343 -21.02 25.71 -14.46
C LEU A 343 -20.41 25.67 -15.86
N ASN A 344 -19.72 24.55 -16.16
CA ASN A 344 -19.16 24.35 -17.49
C ASN A 344 -20.28 24.29 -18.55
N ASN A 345 -20.03 24.88 -19.71
CA ASN A 345 -21.01 24.93 -20.82
C ASN A 345 -21.42 23.55 -21.36
N LEU A 346 -20.56 22.55 -21.17
CA LEU A 346 -20.83 21.16 -21.55
C LEU A 346 -21.56 20.37 -20.44
N ASP A 347 -21.81 20.98 -19.30
CA ASP A 347 -22.48 20.32 -18.18
C ASP A 347 -24.00 20.23 -18.46
N PRO A 348 -24.60 19.02 -18.53
CA PRO A 348 -26.04 18.86 -18.70
C PRO A 348 -26.89 19.56 -17.65
N MET A 349 -26.38 19.66 -16.40
CA MET A 349 -27.08 20.36 -15.31
C MET A 349 -27.20 21.85 -15.59
N LYS A 350 -26.24 22.47 -16.28
CA LYS A 350 -26.30 23.86 -16.69
C LYS A 350 -27.52 24.10 -17.53
N LYS A 351 -27.78 23.25 -18.55
CA LYS A 351 -28.96 23.37 -19.42
C LYS A 351 -30.25 23.19 -18.65
N ILE A 352 -30.29 22.26 -17.70
CA ILE A 352 -31.51 22.06 -16.87
C ILE A 352 -31.77 23.31 -16.04
N ILE A 353 -30.74 23.88 -15.42
CA ILE A 353 -30.89 25.08 -14.60
C ILE A 353 -31.27 26.29 -15.46
N GLU A 354 -30.65 26.46 -16.63
CA GLU A 354 -31.00 27.53 -17.57
C GLU A 354 -32.47 27.42 -17.97
N THR A 355 -32.94 26.23 -18.31
CA THR A 355 -34.38 26.00 -18.65
C THR A 355 -35.32 26.34 -17.47
N ILE A 356 -34.93 25.94 -16.25
CA ILE A 356 -35.70 26.28 -15.05
C ILE A 356 -35.73 27.80 -14.86
N VAL A 357 -34.60 28.48 -14.93
CA VAL A 357 -34.51 29.94 -14.74
C VAL A 357 -35.37 30.67 -15.81
N GLU A 358 -35.20 30.30 -17.07
CA GLU A 358 -36.01 30.89 -18.18
C GLU A 358 -37.51 30.71 -17.97
N THR A 359 -37.94 29.53 -17.51
CA THR A 359 -39.39 29.23 -17.29
C THR A 359 -40.00 30.09 -16.18
N PHE A 360 -39.20 30.61 -15.25
CA PHE A 360 -39.69 31.45 -14.14
C PHE A 360 -39.33 32.93 -14.27
N GLU A 361 -38.69 33.34 -15.38
CA GLU A 361 -38.49 34.75 -15.76
C GLU A 361 -39.63 35.30 -16.66
N GLU A 362 -40.43 34.39 -17.29
CA GLU A 362 -41.65 34.72 -17.97
C GLU A 362 -42.83 34.80 -16.97
#